data_de8ae242f272ca936fe1c91b56dde902
#
_entry.id   de8ae242f272ca936fe1c91b56dde902
#
_cell.length_a   1.000
_cell.length_b   1.000
_cell.length_c   1.000
_cell.angle_alpha   90.00
_cell.angle_beta   90.00
_cell.angle_gamma   90.00
#
_symmetry.space_group_name_H-M   'P 1'
#
loop_
_entity.id
_entity.type
_entity.pdbx_description
1 polymer ?
#
loop_
_entity_poly.entity_id
_entity_poly.type
_entity_poly.pdbx_seq_one_letter_code
_entity_poly.pdbx_strand_id
1 'polypeptide(L)'
;AEEAKSLGMVHTIVQEQTALADTKAFARKFCQASTTAIGIAKNILNQSSNLDLRALLEMEAAGQAICAGSQYHRDAVKRFVDKTPLAFDWEALSASAAE
;
A
#
# COMPACT_ATOMS: atom_id res chain seq x y z
N ALA A 1 20.73 12.31 -1.00
CA ALA A 1 19.31 11.93 -0.98
C ALA A 1 18.77 11.76 -2.41
N GLU A 2 19.08 12.66 -3.33
CA GLU A 2 18.57 12.63 -4.72
C GLU A 2 18.96 11.36 -5.47
N GLU A 3 20.20 10.89 -5.33
CA GLU A 3 20.67 9.65 -5.93
C GLU A 3 19.87 8.44 -5.41
N ALA A 4 19.61 8.37 -4.10
CA ALA A 4 18.79 7.30 -3.51
C ALA A 4 17.36 7.30 -4.06
N LYS A 5 16.78 8.49 -4.31
CA LYS A 5 15.47 8.64 -4.94
C LYS A 5 15.51 8.18 -6.39
N SER A 6 16.53 8.58 -7.16
CA SER A 6 16.66 8.20 -8.57
C SER A 6 16.87 6.69 -8.76
N LEU A 7 17.49 6.02 -7.79
CA LEU A 7 17.66 4.57 -7.74
C LEU A 7 16.42 3.81 -7.18
N GLY A 8 15.36 4.52 -6.80
CA GLY A 8 14.17 3.89 -6.22
C GLY A 8 14.34 3.37 -4.79
N MET A 9 15.45 3.70 -4.12
CA MET A 9 15.71 3.28 -2.74
C MET A 9 14.84 4.01 -1.72
N VAL A 10 14.39 5.22 -2.05
CA VAL A 10 13.45 6.01 -1.24
C VAL A 10 12.34 6.56 -2.14
N HIS A 11 11.12 6.60 -1.61
CA HIS A 11 9.95 7.05 -2.36
C HIS A 11 9.94 8.57 -2.56
N THR A 12 10.26 9.32 -1.50
CA THR A 12 10.25 10.78 -1.52
C THR A 12 11.33 11.36 -0.61
N ILE A 13 11.68 12.61 -0.87
CA ILE A 13 12.60 13.39 -0.03
C ILE A 13 11.76 14.52 0.57
N VAL A 14 11.93 14.77 1.84
CA VAL A 14 11.23 15.83 2.60
C VAL A 14 12.25 16.77 3.24
N GLN A 15 11.81 17.98 3.57
CA GLN A 15 12.64 18.95 4.26
C GLN A 15 12.82 18.53 5.72
N GLU A 16 14.00 18.78 6.30
CA GLU A 16 14.31 18.40 7.69
C GLU A 16 13.29 18.99 8.68
N GLN A 17 12.92 20.24 8.50
CA GLN A 17 12.03 20.97 9.40
C GLN A 17 10.58 20.41 9.39
N THR A 18 10.15 19.82 8.31
CA THR A 18 8.79 19.29 8.13
C THR A 18 8.75 17.75 8.07
N ALA A 19 9.91 17.09 8.20
CA ALA A 19 10.05 15.65 7.98
C ALA A 19 9.02 14.80 8.74
N LEU A 20 8.79 15.10 10.01
CA LEU A 20 7.82 14.36 10.81
C LEU A 20 6.38 14.60 10.35
N ALA A 21 6.03 15.83 10.01
CA ALA A 21 4.69 16.19 9.55
C ALA A 21 4.41 15.56 8.19
N ASP A 22 5.35 15.67 7.25
CA ASP A 22 5.24 15.13 5.89
C ASP A 22 5.17 13.60 5.90
N THR A 23 6.00 12.95 6.72
CA THR A 23 5.98 11.49 6.87
C THR A 23 4.65 11.01 7.47
N LYS A 24 4.11 11.71 8.48
CA LYS A 24 2.79 11.39 9.02
C LYS A 24 1.67 11.60 8.01
N ALA A 25 1.72 12.67 7.23
CA ALA A 25 0.74 12.94 6.16
C ALA A 25 0.78 11.83 5.11
N PHE A 26 1.98 11.42 4.67
CA PHE A 26 2.16 10.30 3.77
C PHE A 26 1.60 8.99 4.34
N ALA A 27 1.94 8.66 5.59
CA ALA A 27 1.47 7.44 6.25
C ALA A 27 -0.05 7.39 6.40
N ARG A 28 -0.71 8.52 6.64
CA ARG A 28 -2.18 8.62 6.76
C ARG A 28 -2.91 8.20 5.48
N LYS A 29 -2.29 8.31 4.31
CA LYS A 29 -2.89 7.83 3.05
C LYS A 29 -3.25 6.34 3.12
N PHE A 30 -2.46 5.54 3.82
CA PHE A 30 -2.69 4.10 3.98
C PHE A 30 -3.85 3.76 4.94
N CYS A 31 -4.35 4.72 5.71
CA CYS A 31 -5.46 4.48 6.65
C CYS A 31 -6.77 4.11 5.93
N GLN A 32 -6.91 4.46 4.64
CA GLN A 32 -8.06 4.11 3.82
C GLN A 32 -7.90 2.76 3.09
N ALA A 33 -6.72 2.17 3.15
CA ALA A 33 -6.40 0.91 2.48
C ALA A 33 -6.68 -0.30 3.38
N SER A 34 -6.65 -1.49 2.77
CA SER A 34 -6.68 -2.75 3.52
C SER A 34 -5.37 -2.97 4.25
N THR A 35 -5.33 -2.74 5.56
CA THR A 35 -4.14 -3.00 6.38
C THR A 35 -3.74 -4.48 6.36
N THR A 36 -4.71 -5.39 6.24
CA THR A 36 -4.46 -6.83 6.07
C THR A 36 -3.69 -7.10 4.77
N ALA A 37 -4.17 -6.57 3.64
CA ALA A 37 -3.51 -6.77 2.35
C ALA A 37 -2.11 -6.16 2.32
N ILE A 38 -1.94 -4.93 2.83
CA ILE A 38 -0.63 -4.27 2.91
C ILE A 38 0.33 -5.07 3.79
N GLY A 39 -0.12 -5.57 4.95
CA GLY A 39 0.70 -6.36 5.85
C GLY A 39 1.18 -7.67 5.21
N ILE A 40 0.28 -8.39 4.52
CA ILE A 40 0.60 -9.62 3.80
C ILE A 40 1.58 -9.34 2.65
N ALA A 41 1.29 -8.34 1.81
CA ALA A 41 2.16 -7.97 0.69
C ALA A 41 3.57 -7.60 1.17
N LYS A 42 3.67 -6.79 2.23
CA LYS A 42 4.96 -6.42 2.84
C LYS A 42 5.71 -7.65 3.34
N ASN A 43 5.02 -8.60 3.96
CA ASN A 43 5.65 -9.84 4.43
C ASN A 43 6.19 -10.69 3.27
N ILE A 44 5.42 -10.85 2.19
CA ILE A 44 5.84 -11.57 0.99
C ILE A 44 7.06 -10.88 0.35
N LEU A 45 7.03 -9.56 0.19
CA LEU A 45 8.15 -8.80 -0.34
C LEU A 45 9.42 -8.97 0.50
N ASN A 46 9.30 -8.95 1.82
CA ASN A 46 10.45 -9.18 2.71
C ASN A 46 11.05 -10.59 2.59
N GLN A 47 10.25 -11.57 2.17
CA GLN A 47 10.71 -12.95 1.95
C GLN A 47 11.24 -13.19 0.52
N SER A 48 11.01 -12.27 -0.41
CA SER A 48 11.29 -12.48 -1.83
C SER A 48 12.76 -12.75 -2.16
N SER A 49 13.70 -12.31 -1.31
CA SER A 49 15.13 -12.59 -1.47
C SER A 49 15.55 -13.95 -0.91
N ASN A 50 14.70 -14.62 -0.14
CA ASN A 50 15.05 -15.84 0.60
C ASN A 50 14.27 -17.09 0.13
N LEU A 51 13.19 -16.89 -0.61
CA LEU A 51 12.31 -17.95 -1.07
C LEU A 51 12.33 -18.07 -2.60
N ASP A 52 12.07 -19.28 -3.09
CA ASP A 52 11.87 -19.49 -4.52
C ASP A 52 10.49 -18.96 -4.99
N LEU A 53 10.34 -18.83 -6.30
CA LEU A 53 9.13 -18.30 -6.91
C LEU A 53 7.88 -19.11 -6.54
N ARG A 54 8.00 -20.44 -6.45
CA ARG A 54 6.86 -21.29 -6.14
C ARG A 54 6.33 -21.05 -4.72
N ALA A 55 7.23 -20.96 -3.75
CA ALA A 55 6.87 -20.65 -2.36
C ALA A 55 6.22 -19.26 -2.25
N LEU A 56 6.73 -18.26 -2.99
CA LEU A 56 6.14 -16.92 -3.02
C LEU A 56 4.73 -16.94 -3.63
N LEU A 57 4.50 -17.67 -4.71
CA LEU A 57 3.18 -17.80 -5.32
C LEU A 57 2.17 -18.51 -4.40
N GLU A 58 2.62 -19.50 -3.65
CA GLU A 58 1.78 -20.17 -2.62
C GLU A 58 1.41 -19.20 -1.48
N MET A 59 2.35 -18.36 -1.04
CA MET A 59 2.09 -17.30 -0.07
C MET A 59 1.11 -16.25 -0.60
N GLU A 60 1.24 -15.84 -1.86
CA GLU A 60 0.29 -14.93 -2.52
C GLU A 60 -1.11 -15.53 -2.58
N ALA A 61 -1.24 -16.78 -3.00
CA ALA A 61 -2.54 -17.46 -3.08
C ALA A 61 -3.22 -17.53 -1.70
N ALA A 62 -2.47 -17.88 -0.65
CA ALA A 62 -2.97 -17.90 0.72
C ALA A 62 -3.36 -16.48 1.20
N GLY A 63 -2.51 -15.49 0.90
CA GLY A 63 -2.77 -14.09 1.22
C GLY A 63 -4.03 -13.57 0.53
N GLN A 64 -4.24 -13.93 -0.73
CA GLN A 64 -5.43 -13.57 -1.49
C GLN A 64 -6.71 -14.16 -0.88
N ALA A 65 -6.67 -15.41 -0.44
CA ALA A 65 -7.80 -16.06 0.24
C ALA A 65 -8.17 -15.33 1.53
N ILE A 66 -7.18 -14.93 2.33
CA ILE A 66 -7.39 -14.15 3.55
C ILE A 66 -8.02 -12.79 3.23
N CYS A 67 -7.48 -12.08 2.23
CA CYS A 67 -7.99 -10.77 1.84
C CYS A 67 -9.42 -10.84 1.31
N ALA A 68 -9.75 -11.86 0.50
CA ALA A 68 -11.09 -12.09 -0.03
C ALA A 68 -12.14 -12.31 1.07
N GLY A 69 -11.75 -12.93 2.20
CA GLY A 69 -12.59 -13.11 3.38
C GLY A 69 -12.78 -11.86 4.25
N SER A 70 -12.08 -10.77 3.97
CA SER A 70 -12.11 -9.56 4.80
C SER A 70 -13.36 -8.70 4.61
N GLN A 71 -13.71 -7.90 5.63
CA GLN A 71 -14.78 -6.90 5.50
C GLN A 71 -14.42 -5.85 4.46
N TYR A 72 -13.15 -5.43 4.41
CA TYR A 72 -12.68 -4.47 3.41
C TYR A 72 -12.96 -4.94 1.98
N HIS A 73 -12.73 -6.22 1.67
CA HIS A 73 -13.02 -6.78 0.35
C HIS A 73 -14.52 -6.74 0.04
N ARG A 74 -15.37 -7.15 0.98
CA ARG A 74 -16.84 -7.09 0.81
C ARG A 74 -17.32 -5.66 0.52
N ASP A 75 -16.80 -4.69 1.26
CA ASP A 75 -17.15 -3.28 1.06
C ASP A 75 -16.63 -2.73 -0.27
N ALA A 76 -15.45 -3.17 -0.70
CA ALA A 76 -14.88 -2.80 -2.00
C ALA A 76 -15.71 -3.38 -3.16
N VAL A 77 -16.12 -4.64 -3.08
CA VAL A 77 -17.01 -5.27 -4.06
C VAL A 77 -18.33 -4.52 -4.14
N LYS A 78 -18.93 -4.17 -2.99
CA LYS A 78 -20.17 -3.40 -2.94
C LYS A 78 -20.00 -2.04 -3.61
N ARG A 79 -18.92 -1.29 -3.31
CA ARG A 79 -18.62 -0.01 -3.96
C ARG A 79 -18.49 -0.16 -5.47
N PHE A 80 -17.81 -1.22 -5.93
CA PHE A 80 -17.66 -1.50 -7.36
C PHE A 80 -18.99 -1.74 -8.05
N VAL A 81 -19.89 -2.54 -7.45
CA VAL A 81 -21.23 -2.82 -7.99
C VAL A 81 -22.08 -1.56 -8.00
N ASP A 82 -22.04 -0.78 -6.93
CA ASP A 82 -22.83 0.47 -6.76
C ASP A 82 -22.22 1.64 -7.56
N LYS A 83 -21.09 1.44 -8.24
CA LYS A 83 -20.32 2.47 -8.97
C LYS A 83 -19.99 3.70 -8.11
N THR A 84 -19.73 3.48 -6.83
CA THR A 84 -19.27 4.52 -5.91
C THR A 84 -17.73 4.60 -5.89
N PRO A 85 -17.17 5.76 -5.51
CA PRO A 85 -15.70 5.95 -5.48
C PRO A 85 -14.98 4.89 -4.62
N LEU A 86 -13.75 4.59 -4.97
CA LEU A 86 -12.88 3.71 -4.19
C LEU A 86 -12.66 4.29 -2.77
N ALA A 87 -12.54 3.40 -1.78
CA ALA A 87 -12.17 3.83 -0.43
C ALA A 87 -10.70 4.26 -0.37
N PHE A 88 -9.85 3.56 -1.13
CA PHE A 88 -8.43 3.87 -1.28
C PHE A 88 -8.16 4.15 -2.75
N ASP A 89 -7.88 5.41 -3.06
CA ASP A 89 -7.46 5.89 -4.36
C ASP A 89 -6.13 6.63 -4.20
N TRP A 90 -5.06 5.99 -4.63
CA TRP A 90 -3.71 6.53 -4.46
C TRP A 90 -3.51 7.84 -5.23
N GLU A 91 -4.08 7.96 -6.41
CA GLU A 91 -3.93 9.14 -7.26
C GLU A 91 -4.65 10.34 -6.64
N ALA A 92 -5.91 10.17 -6.23
CA ALA A 92 -6.68 11.21 -5.55
C ALA A 92 -6.02 11.64 -4.23
N LEU A 93 -5.55 10.67 -3.42
CA LEU A 93 -4.86 10.96 -2.16
C LEU A 93 -3.48 11.63 -2.36
N SER A 94 -2.86 11.44 -3.52
CA SER A 94 -1.57 12.05 -3.84
C SER A 94 -1.74 13.46 -4.40
N ALA A 95 -2.80 13.72 -5.15
CA ALA A 95 -3.12 15.06 -5.68
C ALA A 95 -3.48 16.05 -4.55
N SER A 96 -4.26 15.61 -3.55
CA SER A 96 -4.66 16.46 -2.41
C SER A 96 -3.52 16.84 -1.45
N ALA A 97 -2.36 16.24 -1.59
CA ALA A 97 -1.18 16.54 -0.77
C ALA A 97 -0.22 17.53 -1.45
N ALA A 98 -0.52 17.95 -2.69
CA ALA A 98 0.28 18.89 -3.47
C ALA A 98 -0.29 20.32 -3.45
N GLU A 99 -1.45 20.54 -2.82
CA GLU A 99 -2.06 21.85 -2.53
C GLU A 99 -1.70 22.31 -1.10
#